data_e253bc2d719b4791aba5538a287e40a8
#
_entry.id   e253bc2d719b4791aba5538a287e40a8
#
_cell.length_a   1.000
_cell.length_b   1.000
_cell.length_c   1.000
_cell.angle_alpha   90.00
_cell.angle_beta   90.00
_cell.angle_gamma   90.00
#
_symmetry.space_group_name_H-M   'P 1'
#
loop_
_entity.id
_entity.type
_entity.pdbx_description
1 polymer ?
#
loop_
_entity_poly.entity_id
_entity_poly.type
_entity_poly.pdbx_seq_one_letter_code
_entity_poly.pdbx_strand_id
1 'polypeptide(L)'
;XNTSLCRVILSSGCNDKLTTVSFKGSFTCNKRLYTPNKVSLVVRTEAGSKVETLSNDIKPSSEGKYDVTTTFTGYSNFYLTIEVDHKCNMPSYRQFPYTVSIPIPDEHVYCSGNSRSSYDFGNKELSDGSYRPRMSHMNPFGK
;
A
#
# COMPACT_ATOMS: atom_id res chain seq x y z
N UNK A 1 5.81 15.48 18.67
CA UNK A 1 5.67 15.36 18.58
C UNK A 1 5.37 15.16 18.07
N ASN A 2 5.43 15.88 17.40
CA ASN A 2 4.80 15.65 16.17
C ASN A 2 5.40 14.60 15.29
N THR A 3 6.57 14.16 15.66
CA THR A 3 7.14 13.05 14.93
C THR A 3 6.31 11.80 15.10
N SER A 4 5.57 11.71 16.17
CA SER A 4 4.74 10.53 16.36
C SER A 4 3.65 10.44 15.31
N LEU A 5 3.27 11.57 14.71
CA LEU A 5 2.25 11.57 13.68
C LEU A 5 2.73 10.90 12.41
N CYS A 6 4.05 10.86 12.18
CA CYS A 6 4.62 10.25 11.00
C CYS A 6 5.20 8.88 11.30
N ARG A 7 5.10 8.45 12.52
CA ARG A 7 5.71 7.20 12.91
C ARG A 7 4.86 6.03 12.46
N VAL A 8 5.51 5.05 11.89
CA VAL A 8 4.86 3.81 11.50
C VAL A 8 4.81 2.90 12.71
N ILE A 9 3.68 2.26 12.91
CA ILE A 9 3.54 1.28 13.97
C ILE A 9 3.88 -0.07 13.38
N LEU A 10 4.88 -0.72 13.99
CA LEU A 10 5.38 -1.97 13.47
C LEU A 10 4.61 -3.15 14.02
N SER A 11 4.47 -4.17 13.21
CA SER A 11 3.92 -5.44 13.64
C SER A 11 5.04 -6.33 14.13
N SER A 12 4.76 -7.16 15.12
CA SER A 12 5.79 -8.00 15.70
C SER A 12 5.81 -9.41 15.14
N GLY A 13 4.85 -9.76 14.31
CA GLY A 13 4.84 -11.10 13.78
C GLY A 13 4.15 -12.08 14.71
N CYS A 14 4.05 -13.30 14.26
CA CYS A 14 3.32 -14.34 14.99
C CYS A 14 4.24 -15.52 15.19
N ASN A 15 4.47 -15.90 16.45
CA ASN A 15 5.48 -16.90 16.75
C ASN A 15 5.34 -18.18 15.95
N ASP A 16 4.39 -19.00 16.28
CA ASP A 16 4.25 -20.27 15.58
C ASP A 16 3.08 -20.28 14.62
N LYS A 17 2.59 -19.11 14.28
CA LYS A 17 1.40 -19.01 13.45
C LYS A 17 1.66 -18.09 12.28
N LEU A 18 0.88 -18.29 11.25
CA LEU A 18 0.94 -17.41 10.10
C LEU A 18 0.38 -16.05 10.44
N THR A 19 0.90 -15.04 9.78
CA THR A 19 0.38 -13.70 9.90
C THR A 19 -0.56 -13.45 8.73
N THR A 20 -1.67 -12.79 9.00
CA THR A 20 -2.69 -12.54 7.99
C THR A 20 -2.99 -11.06 7.93
N VAL A 21 -3.23 -10.57 6.74
CA VAL A 21 -3.68 -9.20 6.53
C VAL A 21 -4.80 -9.21 5.50
N SER A 22 -5.78 -8.37 5.72
CA SER A 22 -6.87 -8.20 4.75
C SER A 22 -7.07 -6.73 4.50
N PHE A 23 -7.31 -6.39 3.24
CA PHE A 23 -7.63 -5.01 2.92
C PHE A 23 -8.59 -4.96 1.74
N LYS A 24 -9.28 -3.84 1.63
CA LYS A 24 -10.21 -3.62 0.54
C LYS A 24 -10.33 -2.14 0.24
N GLY A 25 -10.79 -1.85 -0.96
CA GLY A 25 -10.98 -0.47 -1.39
C GLY A 25 -11.03 -0.39 -2.89
N SER A 26 -11.04 0.83 -3.39
CA SER A 26 -11.06 1.08 -4.81
C SER A 26 -10.31 2.36 -5.11
N PHE A 27 -10.09 2.62 -6.40
CA PHE A 27 -9.36 3.80 -6.83
C PHE A 27 -10.19 4.60 -7.83
N THR A 28 -10.03 5.91 -7.79
CA THR A 28 -10.61 6.78 -8.79
C THR A 28 -9.55 7.69 -9.36
N CYS A 29 -9.80 8.18 -10.54
CA CYS A 29 -8.98 9.21 -11.17
C CYS A 29 -9.94 10.25 -11.71
N ASN A 30 -9.84 11.47 -11.19
CA ASN A 30 -10.75 12.54 -11.53
C ASN A 30 -12.19 12.10 -11.27
N LYS A 31 -12.38 11.41 -10.14
CA LYS A 31 -13.68 11.00 -9.63
C LYS A 31 -14.34 9.89 -10.41
N ARG A 32 -13.62 9.28 -11.33
CA ARG A 32 -14.13 8.14 -12.08
C ARG A 32 -13.40 6.89 -11.65
N LEU A 33 -14.09 5.79 -11.66
CA LEU A 33 -13.47 4.51 -11.30
C LEU A 33 -12.25 4.28 -12.17
N TYR A 34 -11.18 3.82 -11.55
CA TYR A 34 -9.90 3.73 -12.23
C TYR A 34 -9.16 2.48 -11.76
N THR A 35 -8.56 1.76 -12.70
CA THR A 35 -7.75 0.59 -12.39
C THR A 35 -6.29 0.96 -12.58
N PRO A 36 -5.50 1.01 -11.50
CA PRO A 36 -4.09 1.33 -11.63
C PRO A 36 -3.33 0.30 -12.46
N ASN A 37 -2.13 0.70 -12.88
CA ASN A 37 -1.27 -0.20 -13.65
C ASN A 37 -0.92 -1.44 -12.85
N LYS A 38 -0.66 -1.27 -11.56
CA LYS A 38 -0.23 -2.39 -10.74
C LYS A 38 -0.50 -2.08 -9.28
N VAL A 39 -1.00 -3.07 -8.57
CA VAL A 39 -1.21 -2.96 -7.13
C VAL A 39 -0.50 -4.16 -6.49
N SER A 40 0.31 -3.88 -5.49
CA SER A 40 1.13 -4.91 -4.83
C SER A 40 1.05 -4.74 -3.33
N LEU A 41 1.37 -5.80 -2.61
CA LEU A 41 1.46 -5.77 -1.16
C LEU A 41 2.91 -6.03 -0.76
N VAL A 42 3.49 -5.13 0.01
CA VAL A 42 4.92 -5.11 0.25
C VAL A 42 5.19 -5.07 1.76
N VAL A 43 6.22 -5.83 2.18
CA VAL A 43 6.71 -5.79 3.56
C VAL A 43 7.86 -4.79 3.63
N ARG A 44 7.83 -3.93 4.63
CA ARG A 44 8.88 -2.93 4.80
C ARG A 44 9.45 -2.96 6.20
N THR A 45 10.73 -2.57 6.29
CA THR A 45 11.40 -2.42 7.58
C THR A 45 11.00 -1.07 8.19
N GLU A 46 11.42 -0.87 9.44
CA GLU A 46 11.16 0.40 10.11
C GLU A 46 11.72 1.58 9.33
N ALA A 47 12.85 1.40 8.67
CA ALA A 47 13.47 2.47 7.89
C ALA A 47 12.76 2.70 6.56
N GLY A 48 11.82 1.85 6.21
CA GLY A 48 11.07 2.01 4.97
C GLY A 48 11.61 1.20 3.81
N SER A 49 12.63 0.40 4.03
CA SER A 49 13.18 -0.42 2.97
C SER A 49 12.26 -1.58 2.65
N LYS A 50 12.15 -1.88 1.37
CA LYS A 50 11.33 -3.01 0.93
C LYS A 50 12.08 -4.31 1.24
N VAL A 51 11.40 -5.22 1.91
CA VAL A 51 11.96 -6.53 2.22
C VAL A 51 11.50 -7.55 1.21
N GLU A 52 10.21 -7.55 0.92
CA GLU A 52 9.64 -8.57 0.06
C GLU A 52 8.30 -8.08 -0.47
N THR A 53 7.95 -8.52 -1.66
CA THR A 53 6.62 -8.31 -2.21
C THR A 53 5.82 -9.57 -1.96
N LEU A 54 4.79 -9.46 -1.13
CA LEU A 54 3.98 -10.63 -0.77
C LEU A 54 3.02 -11.00 -1.88
N SER A 55 2.43 -10.00 -2.50
CA SER A 55 1.51 -10.22 -3.60
C SER A 55 1.82 -9.19 -4.66
N ASN A 56 1.99 -9.66 -5.87
CA ASN A 56 2.38 -8.80 -6.97
C ASN A 56 1.23 -8.76 -7.97
N ASP A 57 0.94 -7.57 -8.48
CA ASP A 57 -0.05 -7.41 -9.53
C ASP A 57 -1.42 -7.92 -9.11
N ILE A 58 -1.91 -7.42 -8.00
CA ILE A 58 -3.23 -7.77 -7.48
C ILE A 58 -4.29 -7.19 -8.40
N LYS A 59 -5.33 -7.96 -8.67
CA LYS A 59 -6.37 -7.56 -9.60
C LYS A 59 -7.65 -7.20 -8.88
N PRO A 60 -8.39 -6.22 -9.37
CA PRO A 60 -9.69 -5.90 -8.79
C PRO A 60 -10.79 -6.82 -9.33
N SER A 61 -11.94 -6.74 -8.72
CA SER A 61 -13.13 -7.40 -9.24
C SER A 61 -13.58 -6.71 -10.51
N SER A 62 -14.60 -7.28 -11.14
CA SER A 62 -15.16 -6.66 -12.35
C SER A 62 -15.75 -5.29 -12.06
N GLU A 63 -16.02 -4.99 -10.79
CA GLU A 63 -16.54 -3.69 -10.41
C GLU A 63 -15.43 -2.73 -9.95
N GLY A 64 -14.19 -3.13 -10.12
CA GLY A 64 -13.06 -2.27 -9.76
C GLY A 64 -12.73 -2.27 -8.29
N LYS A 65 -13.22 -3.24 -7.54
CA LYS A 65 -13.00 -3.27 -6.10
C LYS A 65 -11.94 -4.28 -5.75
N TYR A 66 -11.06 -3.89 -4.85
CA TYR A 66 -10.02 -4.76 -4.31
C TYR A 66 -10.49 -5.33 -2.99
N ASP A 67 -10.26 -6.61 -2.79
CA ASP A 67 -10.64 -7.29 -1.56
C ASP A 67 -9.68 -8.45 -1.41
N VAL A 68 -8.66 -8.27 -0.60
CA VAL A 68 -7.49 -9.14 -0.60
C VAL A 68 -7.24 -9.64 0.81
N THR A 69 -6.93 -10.93 0.91
CA THR A 69 -6.45 -11.53 2.16
C THR A 69 -5.20 -12.30 1.83
N THR A 70 -4.14 -12.04 2.58
CA THR A 70 -2.84 -12.66 2.34
C THR A 70 -2.29 -13.18 3.66
N THR A 71 -1.70 -14.38 3.62
CA THR A 71 -1.10 -15.01 4.78
C THR A 71 0.37 -15.25 4.50
N PHE A 72 1.21 -14.97 5.49
CA PHE A 72 2.65 -15.08 5.29
C PHE A 72 3.33 -15.37 6.62
N THR A 73 4.63 -15.73 6.54
CA THR A 73 5.43 -16.03 7.73
C THR A 73 6.71 -15.22 7.70
N GLY A 74 7.35 -15.15 8.84
CA GLY A 74 8.75 -14.86 8.87
C GLY A 74 9.22 -13.44 9.05
N TYR A 75 8.49 -12.61 9.73
CA TYR A 75 8.98 -11.25 9.95
C TYR A 75 8.67 -10.80 11.36
N SER A 76 9.52 -9.92 11.87
CA SER A 76 9.21 -9.18 13.08
C SER A 76 9.61 -7.72 12.84
N ASN A 77 8.94 -6.82 13.53
CA ASN A 77 9.22 -5.39 13.44
C ASN A 77 9.13 -4.90 11.99
N PHE A 78 7.98 -5.10 11.40
CA PHE A 78 7.73 -4.75 10.01
C PHE A 78 6.43 -3.97 9.90
N TYR A 79 6.22 -3.38 8.73
CA TYR A 79 4.90 -2.90 8.39
C TYR A 79 4.62 -3.22 6.93
N LEU A 80 3.35 -3.12 6.57
CA LEU A 80 2.91 -3.47 5.23
C LEU A 80 2.41 -2.22 4.52
N THR A 81 2.69 -2.16 3.22
CA THR A 81 2.15 -1.10 2.38
C THR A 81 1.48 -1.70 1.17
N ILE A 82 0.42 -1.03 0.73
CA ILE A 82 -0.17 -1.30 -0.57
C ILE A 82 0.53 -0.35 -1.53
N GLU A 83 1.22 -0.91 -2.51
CA GLU A 83 1.98 -0.12 -3.49
C GLU A 83 1.18 -0.02 -4.76
N VAL A 84 0.97 1.19 -5.23
CA VAL A 84 0.10 1.43 -6.38
C VAL A 84 0.89 2.18 -7.45
N ASP A 85 1.02 1.56 -8.61
CA ASP A 85 1.61 2.24 -9.78
C ASP A 85 0.47 2.69 -10.67
N HIS A 86 0.46 3.97 -11.03
CA HIS A 86 -0.65 4.47 -11.81
C HIS A 86 -0.24 5.61 -12.71
N LYS A 87 -1.10 5.90 -13.67
CA LYS A 87 -0.86 6.96 -14.64
C LYS A 87 -1.95 8.03 -14.62
N CYS A 88 -2.62 8.17 -13.51
CA CYS A 88 -3.69 9.16 -13.41
C CYS A 88 -3.11 10.57 -13.60
N ASN A 89 -3.60 11.27 -14.62
CA ASN A 89 -3.14 12.63 -14.96
C ASN A 89 -1.64 12.69 -15.22
N MET A 90 -1.07 11.60 -15.72
CA MET A 90 0.34 11.59 -16.02
C MET A 90 0.60 12.26 -17.35
N PRO A 91 1.55 13.21 -17.41
CA PRO A 91 1.84 13.85 -18.69
C PRO A 91 2.47 12.86 -19.66
N SER A 92 2.29 13.13 -20.94
CA SER A 92 2.75 12.21 -21.96
C SER A 92 4.26 12.08 -22.04
N TYR A 93 4.98 13.08 -21.57
CA TYR A 93 6.44 13.01 -21.62
C TYR A 93 7.05 12.18 -20.52
N ARG A 94 6.25 11.77 -19.54
CA ARG A 94 6.76 10.97 -18.44
C ARG A 94 6.74 9.50 -18.83
N GLN A 95 7.84 8.80 -18.58
CA GLN A 95 7.97 7.41 -18.98
C GLN A 95 7.45 6.42 -17.97
N PHE A 96 7.56 6.73 -16.69
CA PHE A 96 7.25 5.75 -15.66
C PHE A 96 6.04 6.17 -14.86
N PRO A 97 5.23 5.21 -14.42
CA PRO A 97 4.07 5.53 -13.60
C PRO A 97 4.45 6.21 -12.31
N TYR A 98 3.51 6.92 -11.73
CA TYR A 98 3.64 7.34 -10.35
C TYR A 98 3.51 6.12 -9.46
N THR A 99 4.15 6.16 -8.30
CA THR A 99 4.00 5.13 -7.29
C THR A 99 3.56 5.77 -5.99
N VAL A 100 2.48 5.27 -5.43
CA VAL A 100 2.04 5.72 -4.13
C VAL A 100 2.01 4.52 -3.19
N SER A 101 2.25 4.79 -1.90
CA SER A 101 2.27 3.75 -0.88
C SER A 101 1.22 4.05 0.15
N ILE A 102 0.41 3.06 0.46
CA ILE A 102 -0.63 3.19 1.47
C ILE A 102 -0.27 2.25 2.61
N PRO A 103 0.16 2.78 3.75
CA PRO A 103 0.49 1.90 4.88
C PRO A 103 -0.77 1.26 5.44
N ILE A 104 -0.66 0.00 5.81
CA ILE A 104 -1.77 -0.70 6.41
C ILE A 104 -1.62 -0.60 7.93
N PRO A 105 -2.63 -0.09 8.64
CA PRO A 105 -2.52 0.03 10.09
C PRO A 105 -2.29 -1.32 10.75
N ASP A 106 -1.50 -1.31 11.80
CA ASP A 106 -1.11 -2.53 12.49
C ASP A 106 -2.30 -3.33 12.98
N GLU A 107 -3.38 -2.67 13.37
CA GLU A 107 -4.53 -3.38 13.89
C GLU A 107 -5.20 -4.29 12.87
N HIS A 108 -4.83 -4.17 11.62
CA HIS A 108 -5.36 -5.05 10.57
C HIS A 108 -4.40 -6.16 10.20
N VAL A 109 -3.30 -6.29 10.92
CA VAL A 109 -2.31 -7.34 10.72
C VAL A 109 -2.40 -8.25 11.94
N TYR A 110 -2.76 -9.50 11.74
CA TYR A 110 -3.07 -10.35 12.88
C TYR A 110 -2.60 -11.78 12.64
N CYS A 111 -2.50 -12.51 13.73
CA CYS A 111 -2.08 -13.91 13.65
C CYS A 111 -3.23 -14.77 13.20
N SER A 112 -2.94 -15.71 12.34
CA SER A 112 -3.97 -16.61 11.82
C SER A 112 -4.69 -17.29 12.95
N GLY A 113 -5.99 -17.40 12.81
CA GLY A 113 -6.83 -17.91 13.86
C GLY A 113 -7.52 -16.85 14.66
N ASN A 114 -7.00 -15.63 14.63
CA ASN A 114 -7.66 -14.49 15.24
C ASN A 114 -8.52 -13.80 14.21
N SER A 115 -9.56 -13.14 14.66
CA SER A 115 -10.48 -12.49 13.75
C SER A 115 -10.33 -10.98 13.85
N ARG A 116 -10.06 -10.36 12.72
CA ARG A 116 -9.91 -8.91 12.65
C ARG A 116 -10.60 -8.39 11.41
N SER A 117 -10.97 -7.15 11.45
CA SER A 117 -11.60 -6.54 10.30
C SER A 117 -10.56 -6.23 9.22
N SER A 118 -11.03 -6.20 8.01
CA SER A 118 -10.23 -5.81 6.87
C SER A 118 -9.93 -4.32 6.94
N TYR A 119 -8.75 -3.92 6.45
CA TYR A 119 -8.44 -2.51 6.33
C TYR A 119 -9.16 -1.98 5.09
N ASP A 120 -10.10 -1.10 5.30
CA ASP A 120 -10.85 -0.51 4.19
C ASP A 120 -10.22 0.85 3.90
N PHE A 121 -9.41 0.92 2.84
CA PHE A 121 -8.79 2.21 2.53
C PHE A 121 -9.74 3.14 1.78
N GLY A 122 -10.94 2.65 1.49
CA GLY A 122 -11.96 3.50 0.92
C GLY A 122 -11.78 3.65 -0.56
N ASN A 123 -12.14 4.81 -1.06
CA ASN A 123 -12.08 5.12 -2.46
C ASN A 123 -10.99 6.17 -2.65
N LYS A 124 -9.80 5.73 -3.04
CA LYS A 124 -8.65 6.63 -3.12
C LYS A 124 -8.63 7.37 -4.45
N GLU A 125 -8.67 8.67 -4.37
CA GLU A 125 -8.62 9.52 -5.56
C GLU A 125 -7.16 9.77 -5.92
N LEU A 126 -6.72 9.23 -7.05
CA LEU A 126 -5.32 9.29 -7.42
C LEU A 126 -4.91 10.58 -8.11
N SER A 127 -5.87 11.41 -8.51
CA SER A 127 -5.53 12.70 -9.06
C SER A 127 -5.08 13.68 -8.00
N ASP A 128 -5.33 13.38 -6.73
CA ASP A 128 -4.91 14.21 -5.62
C ASP A 128 -3.39 14.19 -5.53
N GLY A 129 -2.79 15.36 -5.55
CA GLY A 129 -1.33 15.43 -5.48
C GLY A 129 -0.73 14.83 -4.24
N SER A 130 -1.51 14.68 -3.17
CA SER A 130 -0.99 14.09 -1.95
C SER A 130 -0.63 12.61 -2.13
N TYR A 131 -1.09 11.98 -3.19
CA TYR A 131 -0.77 10.59 -3.47
C TYR A 131 0.26 10.44 -4.56
N ARG A 132 0.96 11.52 -4.88
CA ARG A 132 2.00 11.48 -5.89
C ARG A 132 3.35 11.77 -5.24
N PRO A 133 4.42 11.18 -5.74
CA PRO A 133 5.73 11.53 -5.23
C PRO A 133 5.97 13.02 -5.45
N ARG A 134 6.64 13.63 -4.51
CA ARG A 134 7.00 15.02 -4.68
C ARG A 134 8.06 15.13 -5.76
N MET A 135 8.06 16.26 -6.44
CA MET A 135 9.05 16.46 -7.48
C MET A 135 10.46 16.39 -6.93
N SER A 136 10.67 16.89 -5.72
CA SER A 136 12.00 16.84 -5.14
C SER A 136 12.47 15.41 -4.91
N HIS A 137 11.56 14.48 -4.74
CA HIS A 137 11.93 13.09 -4.57
C HIS A 137 12.18 12.40 -5.88
N MET A 138 11.53 12.89 -6.91
CA MET A 138 11.66 12.28 -8.22
C MET A 138 12.80 12.82 -9.01
N ASN A 139 13.19 14.04 -8.70
CA ASN A 139 14.19 14.72 -9.47
C ASN A 139 15.57 14.40 -8.94
N PRO A 140 16.38 13.67 -9.67
CA PRO A 140 17.71 13.32 -9.18
C PRO A 140 18.62 14.52 -9.03
N PHE A 141 18.23 15.65 -9.54
CA PHE A 141 19.04 16.86 -9.39
C PHE A 141 18.69 17.61 -8.13
N GLY A 142 17.88 17.02 -7.28
CA GLY A 142 17.61 17.58 -5.99
C GLY A 142 16.62 18.73 -5.99
N LYS A 143 15.94 18.86 -7.05
CA LYS A 143 14.95 19.94 -7.08
C LYS A 143 13.65 19.49 -6.58
#